data_ac1ad3aa0a94efae22af0f4f55f0439c
#
_entry.id   ac1ad3aa0a94efae22af0f4f55f0439c
#
_cell.length_a   1.000
_cell.length_b   1.000
_cell.length_c   1.000
_cell.angle_alpha   90.00
_cell.angle_beta   90.00
_cell.angle_gamma   90.00
#
_symmetry.space_group_name_H-M   'P 1'
#
loop_
_entity.id
_entity.type
_entity.pdbx_description
1 polymer ?
#
loop_
_entity_poly.entity_id
_entity_poly.type
_entity_poly.pdbx_seq_one_letter_code
_entity_poly.pdbx_strand_id
1 'polypeptide(L)'
;KELQISFSRIARLMVIEKQLRRFFYYNDIDELVYYLIEYPIGRLLSYVVGTSQNRLTRIGFQHGPASWIKMLHFLAPGESSSSPPFLSHAPVPDRILAEDSPSAEIYRHSGYDSVQIMDNIYRLDYLADVKIDLDQDCALIVPGLHDGQLLLNIMKSFIQEHPTITCYFRPHPRANNSYVSFFDRLGNLYIAYEPIEELLQRVSRVFVTYSSVGVEASWLG
;
A
#
# COMPACT_ATOMS: atom_id res chain seq x y z
N LYS A 1 -3.32 26.69 -10.03
CA LYS A 1 -2.65 26.00 -8.89
C LYS A 1 -2.25 24.57 -9.25
N GLU A 2 -3.11 23.74 -9.85
CA GLU A 2 -2.82 22.36 -10.27
C GLU A 2 -1.77 22.28 -11.37
N LEU A 3 -1.85 23.12 -12.41
CA LEU A 3 -0.84 23.21 -13.47
C LEU A 3 0.54 23.54 -12.89
N GLN A 4 0.62 24.47 -11.94
CA GLN A 4 1.89 24.86 -11.32
C GLN A 4 2.51 23.72 -10.50
N ILE A 5 1.68 22.92 -9.80
CA ILE A 5 2.10 21.72 -9.10
C ILE A 5 2.60 20.67 -10.10
N SER A 6 1.91 20.46 -11.21
CA SER A 6 2.31 19.51 -12.25
C SER A 6 3.65 19.89 -12.89
N PHE A 7 3.86 21.14 -13.25
CA PHE A 7 5.15 21.60 -13.79
C PHE A 7 6.30 21.41 -12.80
N SER A 8 6.11 21.70 -11.52
CA SER A 8 7.15 21.49 -10.50
C SER A 8 7.50 20.01 -10.31
N ARG A 9 6.51 19.13 -10.43
CA ARG A 9 6.73 17.65 -10.35
C ARG A 9 7.49 17.15 -11.58
N ILE A 10 7.13 17.57 -12.77
CA ILE A 10 7.84 17.21 -14.02
C ILE A 10 9.30 17.65 -13.94
N ALA A 11 9.57 18.89 -13.56
CA ALA A 11 10.94 19.38 -13.44
C ALA A 11 11.77 18.54 -12.44
N ARG A 12 11.19 18.15 -11.30
CA ARG A 12 11.85 17.25 -10.34
C ARG A 12 12.13 15.88 -10.94
N LEU A 13 11.17 15.29 -11.65
CA LEU A 13 11.35 13.99 -12.30
C LEU A 13 12.46 14.03 -13.35
N MET A 14 12.57 15.12 -14.14
CA MET A 14 13.65 15.29 -15.11
C MET A 14 15.05 15.36 -14.46
N VAL A 15 15.15 16.02 -13.30
CA VAL A 15 16.41 16.05 -12.53
C VAL A 15 16.75 14.66 -12.01
N ILE A 16 15.77 13.95 -11.45
CA ILE A 16 15.95 12.58 -10.95
C ILE A 16 16.31 11.64 -12.10
N GLU A 17 15.64 11.74 -13.25
CA GLU A 17 15.96 10.96 -14.45
C GLU A 17 17.44 11.07 -14.82
N LYS A 18 17.96 12.29 -14.91
CA LYS A 18 19.37 12.53 -15.24
C LYS A 18 20.32 11.87 -14.25
N GLN A 19 20.01 11.91 -12.95
CA GLN A 19 20.83 11.27 -11.92
C GLN A 19 20.74 9.75 -12.00
N LEU A 20 19.54 9.20 -12.23
CA LEU A 20 19.35 7.75 -12.38
C LEU A 20 20.07 7.22 -13.61
N ARG A 21 19.99 7.89 -14.78
CA ARG A 21 20.75 7.51 -15.99
C ARG A 21 22.24 7.48 -15.72
N ARG A 22 22.76 8.50 -15.02
CA ARG A 22 24.16 8.55 -14.62
C ARG A 22 24.51 7.41 -13.68
N PHE A 23 23.69 7.12 -12.70
CA PHE A 23 23.87 6.03 -11.75
C PHE A 23 23.97 4.68 -12.47
N PHE A 24 22.98 4.35 -13.32
CA PHE A 24 22.96 3.07 -14.06
C PHE A 24 24.06 2.98 -15.13
N TYR A 25 24.59 4.11 -15.61
CA TYR A 25 25.71 4.12 -16.54
C TYR A 25 27.05 3.74 -15.87
N TYR A 26 27.26 4.18 -14.63
CA TYR A 26 28.52 3.96 -13.91
C TYR A 26 28.51 2.71 -13.01
N ASN A 27 27.38 2.05 -12.86
CA ASN A 27 27.29 0.87 -12.01
C ASN A 27 26.79 -0.32 -12.84
N ASP A 28 27.50 -1.42 -12.71
CA ASP A 28 27.13 -2.69 -13.33
C ASP A 28 26.09 -3.36 -12.43
N ILE A 29 24.82 -3.36 -12.88
CA ILE A 29 23.66 -3.85 -12.13
C ILE A 29 22.89 -4.77 -13.06
N ASP A 30 22.65 -6.00 -12.63
CA ASP A 30 21.90 -7.00 -13.38
C ASP A 30 20.40 -6.92 -13.16
N GLU A 31 19.99 -6.59 -11.93
CA GLU A 31 18.58 -6.52 -11.54
C GLU A 31 18.26 -5.28 -10.74
N LEU A 32 17.09 -4.71 -11.02
CA LEU A 32 16.48 -3.64 -10.24
C LEU A 32 15.20 -4.14 -9.58
N VAL A 33 15.21 -4.26 -8.26
CA VAL A 33 14.02 -4.59 -7.47
C VAL A 33 13.49 -3.32 -6.83
N TYR A 34 12.21 -3.02 -7.04
CA TYR A 34 11.61 -1.77 -6.53
C TYR A 34 10.11 -1.93 -6.27
N TYR A 35 9.59 -1.10 -5.38
CA TYR A 35 8.17 -0.97 -5.09
C TYR A 35 7.62 0.36 -5.63
N LEU A 36 6.36 0.67 -5.38
CA LEU A 36 5.67 1.87 -5.92
C LEU A 36 5.63 1.90 -7.46
N ILE A 37 5.51 0.73 -8.06
CA ILE A 37 5.54 0.55 -9.52
C ILE A 37 4.49 1.37 -10.27
N GLU A 38 3.36 1.63 -9.64
CA GLU A 38 2.24 2.41 -10.16
C GLU A 38 2.40 3.94 -9.98
N TYR A 39 3.36 4.38 -9.16
CA TYR A 39 3.61 5.79 -8.88
C TYR A 39 4.65 6.41 -9.83
N PRO A 40 4.69 7.75 -9.96
CA PRO A 40 5.60 8.41 -10.90
C PRO A 40 7.06 8.03 -10.75
N ILE A 41 7.56 7.78 -9.53
CA ILE A 41 8.95 7.38 -9.32
C ILE A 41 9.23 5.95 -9.80
N GLY A 42 8.32 5.01 -9.58
CA GLY A 42 8.45 3.65 -10.09
C GLY A 42 8.35 3.60 -11.61
N ARG A 43 7.43 4.38 -12.20
CA ARG A 43 7.35 4.57 -13.65
C ARG A 43 8.62 5.18 -14.24
N LEU A 44 9.21 6.16 -13.55
CA LEU A 44 10.48 6.75 -13.96
C LEU A 44 11.64 5.75 -13.91
N LEU A 45 11.72 4.93 -12.87
CA LEU A 45 12.72 3.85 -12.77
C LEU A 45 12.57 2.88 -13.94
N SER A 46 11.35 2.39 -14.21
CA SER A 46 11.06 1.51 -15.34
C SER A 46 11.46 2.14 -16.68
N TYR A 47 11.17 3.43 -16.86
CA TYR A 47 11.50 4.18 -18.09
C TYR A 47 13.00 4.32 -18.27
N VAL A 48 13.73 4.78 -17.25
CA VAL A 48 15.18 5.01 -17.33
C VAL A 48 15.91 3.72 -17.68
N VAL A 49 15.57 2.62 -16.99
CA VAL A 49 16.16 1.32 -17.20
C VAL A 49 15.78 0.74 -18.56
N GLY A 50 14.49 0.78 -18.91
CA GLY A 50 14.01 0.23 -20.18
C GLY A 50 14.55 0.95 -21.43
N THR A 51 15.02 2.20 -21.26
CA THR A 51 15.63 3.02 -22.33
C THR A 51 17.16 3.12 -22.22
N SER A 52 17.77 2.44 -21.25
CA SER A 52 19.23 2.36 -21.13
C SER A 52 19.81 1.30 -22.10
N GLN A 53 21.11 1.41 -22.40
CA GLN A 53 21.81 0.41 -23.21
C GLN A 53 22.06 -0.90 -22.45
N ASN A 54 22.09 -0.85 -21.13
CA ASN A 54 22.27 -2.01 -20.28
C ASN A 54 20.92 -2.70 -20.09
N ARG A 55 20.82 -3.96 -20.48
CA ARG A 55 19.66 -4.80 -20.25
C ARG A 55 19.71 -5.31 -18.82
N LEU A 56 19.13 -4.56 -17.90
CA LEU A 56 18.90 -5.06 -16.55
C LEU A 56 17.43 -5.44 -16.37
N THR A 57 17.18 -6.47 -15.60
CA THR A 57 15.83 -6.95 -15.29
C THR A 57 15.16 -6.05 -14.26
N ARG A 58 13.93 -5.64 -14.55
CA ARG A 58 13.11 -4.79 -13.66
C ARG A 58 12.08 -5.65 -12.94
N ILE A 59 12.21 -5.75 -11.63
CA ILE A 59 11.31 -6.52 -10.79
C ILE A 59 10.56 -5.55 -9.88
N GLY A 60 9.27 -5.40 -10.13
CA GLY A 60 8.39 -4.65 -9.26
C GLY A 60 7.77 -5.56 -8.21
N PHE A 61 7.70 -5.14 -6.95
CA PHE A 61 6.99 -5.90 -5.94
C PHE A 61 5.88 -5.09 -5.29
N GLN A 62 4.84 -5.79 -4.91
CA GLN A 62 3.72 -5.23 -4.18
C GLN A 62 4.16 -4.80 -2.78
N HIS A 63 3.73 -3.61 -2.33
CA HIS A 63 4.08 -3.05 -1.03
C HIS A 63 2.87 -2.75 -0.14
N GLY A 64 1.71 -3.17 -0.56
CA GLY A 64 0.46 -2.99 0.16
C GLY A 64 -0.72 -3.57 -0.62
N PRO A 65 -1.92 -3.61 -0.05
CA PRO A 65 -3.06 -4.27 -0.66
C PRO A 65 -3.36 -3.77 -2.07
N ALA A 66 -3.47 -4.68 -3.03
CA ALA A 66 -4.02 -4.38 -4.34
C ALA A 66 -5.53 -4.21 -4.24
N SER A 67 -6.12 -3.37 -5.08
CA SER A 67 -7.55 -3.10 -5.04
C SER A 67 -8.09 -2.76 -6.42
N TRP A 68 -9.27 -3.29 -6.75
CA TRP A 68 -10.01 -3.00 -7.98
C TRP A 68 -10.40 -1.53 -8.14
N ILE A 69 -10.48 -0.77 -7.04
CA ILE A 69 -10.84 0.65 -7.07
C ILE A 69 -9.64 1.60 -7.16
N LYS A 70 -8.41 1.07 -7.07
CA LYS A 70 -7.19 1.88 -7.15
C LYS A 70 -6.78 2.05 -8.62
N MET A 71 -7.29 3.08 -9.26
CA MET A 71 -7.07 3.37 -10.69
C MET A 71 -5.59 3.38 -11.12
N LEU A 72 -4.66 3.67 -10.20
CA LEU A 72 -3.23 3.69 -10.49
C LEU A 72 -2.66 2.31 -10.89
N HIS A 73 -3.32 1.22 -10.53
CA HIS A 73 -2.90 -0.12 -10.93
C HIS A 73 -3.17 -0.42 -12.41
N PHE A 74 -4.18 0.23 -12.99
CA PHE A 74 -4.67 -0.13 -14.32
C PHE A 74 -3.91 0.61 -15.43
N LEU A 75 -3.53 -0.15 -16.45
CA LEU A 75 -3.01 0.37 -17.70
C LEU A 75 -4.17 0.60 -18.68
N ALA A 76 -4.03 1.60 -19.53
CA ALA A 76 -4.99 1.77 -20.61
C ALA A 76 -4.83 0.65 -21.65
N PRO A 77 -5.90 0.24 -22.35
CA PRO A 77 -5.81 -0.76 -23.39
C PRO A 77 -4.74 -0.39 -24.45
N GLY A 78 -3.79 -1.29 -24.69
CA GLY A 78 -2.67 -1.09 -25.61
C GLY A 78 -1.50 -0.29 -25.04
N GLU A 79 -1.58 0.23 -23.83
CA GLU A 79 -0.50 1.01 -23.21
C GLU A 79 0.77 0.17 -22.99
N SER A 80 0.64 -1.13 -22.70
CA SER A 80 1.77 -2.04 -22.52
C SER A 80 2.42 -2.51 -23.82
N SER A 81 1.79 -2.31 -24.97
CA SER A 81 2.17 -2.92 -26.26
C SER A 81 2.71 -1.98 -27.31
N SER A 82 2.99 -0.72 -27.00
CA SER A 82 3.38 0.31 -27.98
C SER A 82 2.42 0.46 -29.17
N SER A 83 1.18 0.03 -29.01
CA SER A 83 0.17 0.17 -30.05
C SER A 83 -0.38 1.60 -30.08
N PRO A 84 -0.79 2.12 -31.23
CA PRO A 84 -1.49 3.40 -31.27
C PRO A 84 -2.70 3.40 -30.33
N PRO A 85 -2.97 4.49 -29.60
CA PRO A 85 -2.35 5.83 -29.69
C PRO A 85 -1.01 5.99 -28.93
N PHE A 86 -0.48 4.96 -28.30
CA PHE A 86 0.76 5.04 -27.54
C PHE A 86 1.98 4.87 -28.46
N LEU A 87 2.95 5.76 -28.32
CA LEU A 87 4.17 5.77 -29.13
C LEU A 87 5.32 4.94 -28.51
N SER A 88 5.16 4.53 -27.27
CA SER A 88 6.15 3.73 -26.55
C SER A 88 5.43 2.83 -25.54
N HIS A 89 6.11 1.76 -25.12
CA HIS A 89 5.62 0.92 -24.04
C HIS A 89 5.41 1.72 -22.76
N ALA A 90 4.36 1.41 -22.01
CA ALA A 90 4.23 1.90 -20.65
C ALA A 90 5.51 1.56 -19.87
N PRO A 91 6.03 2.50 -19.08
CA PRO A 91 7.19 2.25 -18.23
C PRO A 91 6.78 1.38 -17.04
N VAL A 92 6.75 0.08 -17.26
CA VAL A 92 6.37 -0.96 -16.28
C VAL A 92 7.55 -1.90 -16.00
N PRO A 93 7.55 -2.62 -14.87
CA PRO A 93 8.53 -3.66 -14.63
C PRO A 93 8.39 -4.82 -15.63
N ASP A 94 9.47 -5.58 -15.82
CA ASP A 94 9.46 -6.80 -16.64
C ASP A 94 8.71 -7.93 -15.94
N ARG A 95 8.66 -7.90 -14.60
CA ARG A 95 7.94 -8.84 -13.76
C ARG A 95 7.40 -8.15 -12.50
N ILE A 96 6.19 -8.51 -12.08
CA ILE A 96 5.61 -8.11 -10.80
C ILE A 96 5.58 -9.30 -9.85
N LEU A 97 6.01 -9.08 -8.61
CA LEU A 97 5.83 -10.00 -7.50
C LEU A 97 4.63 -9.53 -6.68
N ALA A 98 3.55 -10.30 -6.72
CA ALA A 98 2.32 -10.06 -5.97
C ALA A 98 2.34 -10.83 -4.64
N GLU A 99 1.70 -10.29 -3.61
CA GLU A 99 1.67 -10.89 -2.27
C GLU A 99 0.80 -12.15 -2.22
N ASP A 100 -0.29 -12.17 -3.00
CA ASP A 100 -1.26 -13.26 -2.98
C ASP A 100 -1.95 -13.45 -4.33
N SER A 101 -2.77 -14.48 -4.44
CA SER A 101 -3.51 -14.80 -5.65
C SER A 101 -4.52 -13.72 -6.05
N PRO A 102 -5.34 -13.15 -5.14
CA PRO A 102 -6.21 -12.03 -5.46
C PRO A 102 -5.48 -10.80 -6.01
N SER A 103 -4.36 -10.43 -5.40
CA SER A 103 -3.52 -9.32 -5.87
C SER A 103 -2.93 -9.60 -7.25
N ALA A 104 -2.46 -10.82 -7.48
CA ALA A 104 -1.93 -11.24 -8.78
C ALA A 104 -3.00 -11.16 -9.88
N GLU A 105 -4.24 -11.52 -9.57
CA GLU A 105 -5.37 -11.40 -10.49
C GLU A 105 -5.63 -9.93 -10.84
N ILE A 106 -5.64 -9.03 -9.86
CA ILE A 106 -5.80 -7.60 -10.08
C ILE A 106 -4.72 -7.07 -11.02
N TYR A 107 -3.44 -7.41 -10.80
CA TYR A 107 -2.35 -6.95 -11.65
C TYR A 107 -2.45 -7.50 -13.09
N ARG A 108 -2.78 -8.78 -13.28
CA ARG A 108 -2.99 -9.37 -14.61
C ARG A 108 -4.14 -8.68 -15.33
N HIS A 109 -5.27 -8.47 -14.65
CA HIS A 109 -6.42 -7.76 -15.19
C HIS A 109 -6.13 -6.28 -15.49
N SER A 110 -5.19 -5.71 -14.77
CA SER A 110 -4.72 -4.33 -14.97
C SER A 110 -3.79 -4.14 -16.19
N GLY A 111 -3.48 -5.23 -16.92
CA GLY A 111 -2.69 -5.19 -18.15
C GLY A 111 -1.20 -5.46 -17.96
N TYR A 112 -0.77 -6.05 -16.84
CA TYR A 112 0.62 -6.48 -16.65
C TYR A 112 0.79 -7.92 -17.12
N ASP A 113 1.76 -8.16 -18.03
CA ASP A 113 1.93 -9.44 -18.71
C ASP A 113 2.59 -10.50 -17.82
N SER A 114 3.53 -10.10 -16.95
CA SER A 114 4.30 -11.02 -16.11
C SER A 114 4.04 -10.73 -14.62
N VAL A 115 3.20 -11.58 -14.02
CA VAL A 115 2.84 -11.49 -12.60
C VAL A 115 3.04 -12.83 -11.92
N GLN A 116 3.92 -12.86 -10.93
CA GLN A 116 4.24 -14.01 -10.10
C GLN A 116 3.79 -13.76 -8.66
N ILE A 117 3.30 -14.80 -7.99
CA ILE A 117 3.00 -14.72 -6.56
C ILE A 117 4.29 -14.97 -5.80
N MET A 118 4.56 -14.17 -4.77
CA MET A 118 5.69 -14.36 -3.86
C MET A 118 5.48 -15.61 -3.00
N ASP A 119 6.57 -16.30 -2.68
CA ASP A 119 6.52 -17.45 -1.78
C ASP A 119 6.22 -17.03 -0.33
N ASN A 120 6.54 -15.78 0.03
CA ASN A 120 6.29 -15.22 1.35
C ASN A 120 5.94 -13.72 1.24
N ILE A 121 5.10 -13.24 2.15
CA ILE A 121 4.76 -11.81 2.28
C ILE A 121 5.76 -11.16 3.25
N TYR A 122 6.96 -10.86 2.76
CA TYR A 122 8.10 -10.36 3.55
C TYR A 122 7.79 -9.17 4.46
N ARG A 123 6.83 -8.33 4.07
CA ARG A 123 6.40 -7.20 4.93
C ARG A 123 5.64 -7.64 6.18
N LEU A 124 5.29 -8.92 6.30
CA LEU A 124 4.63 -9.51 7.47
C LEU A 124 5.59 -10.32 8.34
N ASP A 125 6.86 -10.44 7.97
CA ASP A 125 7.87 -11.23 8.72
C ASP A 125 7.98 -10.77 10.19
N TYR A 126 7.76 -9.48 10.46
CA TYR A 126 7.76 -8.95 11.83
C TYR A 126 6.64 -9.51 12.73
N LEU A 127 5.62 -10.12 12.12
CA LEU A 127 4.52 -10.79 12.84
C LEU A 127 4.78 -12.27 13.10
N ALA A 128 5.85 -12.85 12.58
CA ALA A 128 6.11 -14.29 12.67
C ALA A 128 6.23 -14.80 14.12
N ASP A 129 6.72 -13.95 15.03
CA ASP A 129 6.90 -14.27 16.44
C ASP A 129 5.74 -13.77 17.33
N VAL A 130 4.72 -13.15 16.73
CA VAL A 130 3.55 -12.63 17.45
C VAL A 130 2.71 -13.80 17.96
N LYS A 131 2.52 -13.86 19.28
CA LYS A 131 1.65 -14.84 19.93
C LYS A 131 0.34 -14.16 20.28
N ILE A 132 -0.75 -14.73 19.80
CA ILE A 132 -2.09 -14.24 20.09
C ILE A 132 -2.45 -14.58 21.53
N ASP A 133 -2.84 -13.58 22.31
CA ASP A 133 -3.33 -13.69 23.67
C ASP A 133 -4.71 -13.02 23.74
N LEU A 134 -5.76 -13.83 23.62
CA LEU A 134 -7.17 -13.38 23.54
C LEU A 134 -7.90 -13.42 24.88
N ASP A 135 -7.21 -13.31 26.00
CA ASP A 135 -7.82 -13.36 27.34
C ASP A 135 -8.86 -12.25 27.58
N GLN A 136 -8.90 -11.23 26.73
CA GLN A 136 -9.86 -10.13 26.81
C GLN A 136 -10.63 -9.96 25.50
N ASP A 137 -11.93 -9.72 25.60
CA ASP A 137 -12.76 -9.36 24.43
C ASP A 137 -12.54 -7.89 24.06
N CYS A 138 -11.54 -7.66 23.20
CA CYS A 138 -11.12 -6.35 22.73
C CYS A 138 -11.31 -6.21 21.22
N ALA A 139 -11.57 -5.00 20.77
CA ALA A 139 -11.68 -4.65 19.36
C ALA A 139 -10.68 -3.57 18.97
N LEU A 140 -10.08 -3.67 17.77
CA LEU A 140 -9.19 -2.68 17.20
C LEU A 140 -9.85 -2.05 15.96
N ILE A 141 -9.89 -0.73 15.92
CA ILE A 141 -10.48 0.06 14.84
C ILE A 141 -9.37 0.84 14.16
N VAL A 142 -9.03 0.49 12.91
CA VAL A 142 -7.89 1.06 12.18
C VAL A 142 -8.34 1.59 10.82
N PRO A 143 -8.55 2.89 10.70
CA PRO A 143 -8.89 3.51 9.42
C PRO A 143 -7.68 3.63 8.49
N GLY A 144 -7.97 3.89 7.22
CA GLY A 144 -6.99 4.45 6.29
C GLY A 144 -6.63 5.91 6.62
N LEU A 145 -5.92 6.57 5.70
CA LEU A 145 -5.41 7.93 5.91
C LEU A 145 -6.53 8.99 6.04
N HIS A 146 -7.64 8.83 5.31
CA HIS A 146 -8.64 9.89 5.13
C HIS A 146 -10.03 9.55 5.68
N ASP A 147 -10.25 8.36 6.18
CA ASP A 147 -11.57 7.81 6.49
C ASP A 147 -11.80 7.49 7.97
N GLY A 148 -10.92 7.96 8.85
CA GLY A 148 -11.05 7.74 10.30
C GLY A 148 -12.36 8.20 10.89
N GLN A 149 -12.85 9.39 10.50
CA GLN A 149 -14.12 9.91 10.93
C GLN A 149 -15.30 9.04 10.44
N LEU A 150 -15.23 8.58 9.18
CA LEU A 150 -16.24 7.71 8.59
C LEU A 150 -16.31 6.38 9.34
N LEU A 151 -15.16 5.74 9.57
CA LEU A 151 -15.10 4.47 10.28
C LEU A 151 -15.62 4.59 11.70
N LEU A 152 -15.24 5.64 12.45
CA LEU A 152 -15.77 5.88 13.79
C LEU A 152 -17.29 6.10 13.81
N ASN A 153 -17.85 6.80 12.82
CA ASN A 153 -19.30 6.96 12.69
C ASN A 153 -20.00 5.62 12.46
N ILE A 154 -19.44 4.77 11.60
CA ILE A 154 -19.97 3.42 11.33
C ILE A 154 -19.90 2.56 12.60
N MET A 155 -18.78 2.62 13.33
CA MET A 155 -18.55 1.82 14.52
C MET A 155 -19.29 2.31 15.77
N LYS A 156 -19.87 3.51 15.74
CA LYS A 156 -20.52 4.11 16.91
C LYS A 156 -21.59 3.22 17.53
N SER A 157 -22.48 2.65 16.72
CA SER A 157 -23.53 1.76 17.21
C SER A 157 -22.95 0.50 17.85
N PHE A 158 -21.97 -0.13 17.20
CA PHE A 158 -21.26 -1.29 17.75
C PHE A 158 -20.65 -0.99 19.14
N ILE A 159 -19.93 0.14 19.27
CA ILE A 159 -19.28 0.54 20.53
C ILE A 159 -20.31 0.77 21.64
N GLN A 160 -21.44 1.38 21.31
CA GLN A 160 -22.53 1.66 22.26
C GLN A 160 -23.30 0.41 22.69
N GLU A 161 -23.53 -0.52 21.77
CA GLU A 161 -24.25 -1.78 22.02
C GLU A 161 -23.40 -2.80 22.76
N HIS A 162 -22.08 -2.66 22.74
CA HIS A 162 -21.12 -3.57 23.39
C HIS A 162 -20.25 -2.84 24.43
N PRO A 163 -20.82 -2.33 25.52
CA PRO A 163 -20.09 -1.51 26.50
C PRO A 163 -19.03 -2.30 27.29
N THR A 164 -19.07 -3.64 27.27
CA THR A 164 -18.09 -4.52 27.90
C THR A 164 -16.87 -4.79 27.02
N ILE A 165 -16.96 -4.52 25.73
CA ILE A 165 -15.84 -4.69 24.79
C ILE A 165 -14.99 -3.42 24.85
N THR A 166 -13.69 -3.58 25.16
CA THR A 166 -12.74 -2.49 25.06
C THR A 166 -12.39 -2.24 23.58
N CYS A 167 -12.66 -1.03 23.10
CA CYS A 167 -12.38 -0.65 21.72
C CYS A 167 -11.15 0.26 21.65
N TYR A 168 -10.14 -0.14 20.90
CA TYR A 168 -8.97 0.65 20.62
C TYR A 168 -9.08 1.28 19.23
N PHE A 169 -8.96 2.59 19.13
CA PHE A 169 -8.88 3.31 17.87
C PHE A 169 -7.43 3.70 17.61
N ARG A 170 -6.88 3.22 16.51
CA ARG A 170 -5.54 3.58 16.07
C ARG A 170 -5.60 4.43 14.80
N PRO A 171 -5.47 5.75 14.92
CA PRO A 171 -5.47 6.63 13.75
C PRO A 171 -4.26 6.36 12.86
N HIS A 172 -4.40 6.60 11.56
CA HIS A 172 -3.26 6.53 10.65
C HIS A 172 -2.19 7.56 11.08
N PRO A 173 -0.87 7.22 11.11
CA PRO A 173 0.18 8.10 11.61
C PRO A 173 0.26 9.50 10.97
N ARG A 174 -0.25 9.63 9.73
CA ARG A 174 -0.30 10.91 9.00
C ARG A 174 -1.69 11.56 9.01
N ALA A 175 -2.67 10.99 9.72
CA ALA A 175 -4.00 11.58 9.82
C ALA A 175 -4.00 12.80 10.75
N ASN A 176 -4.88 13.76 10.47
CA ASN A 176 -5.06 14.91 11.32
C ASN A 176 -5.91 14.50 12.54
N ASN A 177 -5.43 14.74 13.77
CA ASN A 177 -6.01 14.21 15.03
C ASN A 177 -7.26 14.99 15.48
N SER A 178 -8.30 15.07 14.66
CA SER A 178 -9.56 15.77 15.01
C SER A 178 -10.64 14.86 15.63
N TYR A 179 -10.25 13.74 16.26
CA TYR A 179 -11.18 12.71 16.74
C TYR A 179 -11.63 12.88 18.20
N VAL A 180 -11.16 13.89 18.92
CA VAL A 180 -11.32 14.08 20.37
C VAL A 180 -12.82 14.01 20.80
N SER A 181 -13.74 14.57 20.01
CA SER A 181 -15.17 14.59 20.33
C SER A 181 -15.86 13.22 20.39
N PHE A 182 -15.23 12.16 19.87
CA PHE A 182 -15.75 10.79 19.97
C PHE A 182 -15.41 10.16 21.31
N PHE A 183 -14.20 10.40 21.81
CA PHE A 183 -13.70 9.77 23.03
C PHE A 183 -14.39 10.28 24.27
N ASP A 184 -14.82 11.55 24.29
CA ASP A 184 -15.59 12.14 25.39
C ASP A 184 -17.00 11.51 25.57
N ARG A 185 -17.49 10.77 24.57
CA ARG A 185 -18.89 10.27 24.54
C ARG A 185 -19.01 8.76 24.65
N LEU A 186 -17.92 8.02 24.48
CA LEU A 186 -17.89 6.56 24.42
C LEU A 186 -16.91 6.03 25.46
N GLY A 187 -17.43 5.60 26.60
CA GLY A 187 -16.61 5.23 27.77
C GLY A 187 -15.72 4.01 27.61
N ASN A 188 -15.94 3.21 26.56
CA ASN A 188 -15.15 2.01 26.23
C ASN A 188 -14.30 2.18 24.95
N LEU A 189 -14.14 3.41 24.44
CA LEU A 189 -13.30 3.72 23.28
C LEU A 189 -12.03 4.47 23.71
N TYR A 190 -10.87 3.96 23.34
CA TYR A 190 -9.56 4.51 23.68
C TYR A 190 -8.70 4.74 22.45
N ILE A 191 -7.89 5.80 22.42
CA ILE A 191 -6.87 5.98 21.37
C ILE A 191 -5.68 5.10 21.72
N ALA A 192 -5.22 4.31 20.73
CA ALA A 192 -4.04 3.47 20.85
C ALA A 192 -2.89 4.04 20.00
N TYR A 193 -1.70 4.07 20.57
CA TYR A 193 -0.46 4.53 19.94
C TYR A 193 0.64 3.47 19.95
N GLU A 194 0.39 2.36 20.63
CA GLU A 194 1.30 1.24 20.73
C GLU A 194 1.64 0.65 19.35
N PRO A 195 2.75 -0.05 19.20
CA PRO A 195 3.07 -0.82 17.99
C PRO A 195 1.90 -1.72 17.56
N ILE A 196 1.73 -1.87 16.26
CA ILE A 196 0.56 -2.61 15.75
C ILE A 196 0.59 -4.07 16.14
N GLU A 197 1.78 -4.67 16.18
CA GLU A 197 2.01 -6.05 16.63
C GLU A 197 1.58 -6.29 18.06
N GLU A 198 1.78 -5.33 18.96
CA GLU A 198 1.33 -5.40 20.34
C GLU A 198 -0.21 -5.31 20.47
N LEU A 199 -0.83 -4.49 19.63
CA LEU A 199 -2.28 -4.38 19.58
C LEU A 199 -2.93 -5.65 19.03
N LEU A 200 -2.37 -6.20 17.93
CA LEU A 200 -2.87 -7.40 17.29
C LEU A 200 -2.78 -8.64 18.19
N GLN A 201 -1.81 -8.69 19.10
CA GLN A 201 -1.71 -9.80 20.08
C GLN A 201 -2.93 -9.96 20.97
N ARG A 202 -3.56 -8.85 21.36
CA ARG A 202 -4.57 -8.81 22.43
C ARG A 202 -6.00 -8.53 21.96
N VAL A 203 -6.21 -8.31 20.66
CA VAL A 203 -7.55 -8.01 20.14
C VAL A 203 -8.16 -9.21 19.44
N SER A 204 -9.44 -9.46 19.72
CA SER A 204 -10.20 -10.56 19.11
C SER A 204 -10.92 -10.13 17.82
N ARG A 205 -11.01 -8.82 17.54
CA ARG A 205 -11.68 -8.26 16.37
C ARG A 205 -10.93 -7.08 15.84
N VAL A 206 -10.81 -7.00 14.50
CA VAL A 206 -10.17 -5.87 13.82
C VAL A 206 -11.12 -5.30 12.77
N PHE A 207 -11.43 -4.02 12.88
CA PHE A 207 -12.26 -3.28 11.94
C PHE A 207 -11.39 -2.32 11.14
N VAL A 208 -11.39 -2.47 9.84
CA VAL A 208 -10.55 -1.67 8.94
C VAL A 208 -11.36 -1.12 7.76
N THR A 209 -10.83 -0.10 7.14
CA THR A 209 -11.24 0.36 5.81
C THR A 209 -10.11 0.05 4.81
N TYR A 210 -9.28 1.02 4.48
CA TYR A 210 -8.14 0.88 3.55
C TYR A 210 -6.79 0.72 4.28
N SER A 211 -6.79 0.10 5.45
CA SER A 211 -5.56 -0.13 6.21
C SER A 211 -4.95 -1.50 5.87
N SER A 212 -3.63 -1.54 5.71
CA SER A 212 -2.88 -2.80 5.60
C SER A 212 -3.01 -3.71 6.83
N VAL A 213 -3.37 -3.13 7.97
CA VAL A 213 -3.61 -3.86 9.23
C VAL A 213 -4.67 -4.96 9.08
N GLY A 214 -5.62 -4.80 8.15
CA GLY A 214 -6.58 -5.87 7.84
C GLY A 214 -5.91 -7.13 7.29
N VAL A 215 -4.88 -6.99 6.45
CA VAL A 215 -4.09 -8.12 5.94
C VAL A 215 -3.24 -8.72 7.06
N GLU A 216 -2.63 -7.87 7.89
CA GLU A 216 -1.82 -8.26 9.04
C GLU A 216 -2.64 -9.08 10.06
N ALA A 217 -3.84 -8.59 10.40
CA ALA A 217 -4.78 -9.31 11.27
C ALA A 217 -5.22 -10.64 10.66
N SER A 218 -5.58 -10.66 9.37
CA SER A 218 -5.99 -11.89 8.67
C SER A 218 -4.86 -12.93 8.57
N TRP A 219 -3.61 -12.48 8.57
CA TRP A 219 -2.45 -13.36 8.55
C TRP A 219 -2.21 -14.04 9.89
N LEU A 220 -2.57 -13.38 10.99
CA LEU A 220 -2.47 -13.92 12.35
C LEU A 220 -3.64 -14.84 12.73
N GLY A 221 -4.76 -14.88 11.97
CA GLY A 221 -5.98 -15.66 12.22
C GLY A 221 -7.12 -14.79 12.66
#